data_37b0a199c33fed3ea2460d5ad47b9618
#
_entry.id   37b0a199c33fed3ea2460d5ad47b9618
#
_cell.length_a   1.000
_cell.length_b   1.000
_cell.length_c   1.000
_cell.angle_alpha   90.00
_cell.angle_beta   90.00
_cell.angle_gamma   90.00
#
_symmetry.space_group_name_H-M   'P 1'
#
loop_
_entity.id
_entity.type
_entity.pdbx_description
1 polymer ?
#
loop_
_entity_poly.entity_id
_entity_poly.type
_entity_poly.pdbx_seq_one_letter_code
_entity_poly.pdbx_strand_id
1 'polypeptide(L)'
;MARVKGAMMTRKRRNKILKLAKGYWGAKSKHFKMANEQVMKSLQYAYVGRRLKKRDFRQLWIARISAGCKMNGMNYSTFMHGLKLANVEINRKMLAEMAVNDKAAFTQLTELAKGKLA
;
A
#
# COMPACT_ATOMS: atom_id res chain seq x y z
N MET A 1 11.28 45.51 34.22
CA MET A 1 11.07 44.15 33.64
C MET A 1 11.68 44.05 32.25
N ALA A 2 12.43 43.00 31.97
CA ALA A 2 12.95 42.75 30.61
C ALA A 2 11.81 42.35 29.67
N ARG A 3 11.74 42.96 28.48
CA ARG A 3 10.75 42.62 27.44
C ARG A 3 11.10 41.27 26.81
N VAL A 4 10.19 40.31 26.87
CA VAL A 4 10.36 39.01 26.20
C VAL A 4 10.29 39.20 24.69
N LYS A 5 11.36 38.82 23.96
CA LYS A 5 11.42 38.84 22.50
C LYS A 5 11.23 37.42 21.94
N GLY A 6 10.07 37.17 21.32
CA GLY A 6 9.72 35.86 20.80
C GLY A 6 10.35 35.44 19.45
N ALA A 7 11.22 36.30 18.88
CA ALA A 7 11.73 36.13 17.52
C ALA A 7 12.45 34.78 17.28
N MET A 8 13.34 34.37 18.17
CA MET A 8 14.08 33.10 18.03
C MET A 8 13.16 31.88 18.16
N MET A 9 12.23 31.89 19.10
CA MET A 9 11.27 30.81 19.32
C MET A 9 10.34 30.66 18.11
N THR A 10 9.84 31.78 17.59
CA THR A 10 9.01 31.80 16.38
C THR A 10 9.75 31.26 15.17
N ARG A 11 11.01 31.69 14.95
CA ARG A 11 11.86 31.18 13.86
C ARG A 11 12.10 29.68 13.98
N LYS A 12 12.43 29.19 15.16
CA LYS A 12 12.66 27.77 15.43
C LYS A 12 11.42 26.93 15.11
N ARG A 13 10.25 27.35 15.58
CA ARG A 13 8.97 26.69 15.29
C ARG A 13 8.64 26.67 13.78
N ARG A 14 8.78 27.82 13.11
CA ARG A 14 8.53 27.92 11.66
C ARG A 14 9.50 27.08 10.84
N ASN A 15 10.78 27.07 11.18
CA ASN A 15 11.78 26.24 10.50
C ASN A 15 11.49 24.76 10.64
N LYS A 16 10.92 24.29 11.74
CA LYS A 16 10.49 22.90 11.92
C LYS A 16 9.46 22.50 10.87
N ILE A 17 8.45 23.34 10.63
CA ILE A 17 7.41 23.10 9.62
C ILE A 17 8.01 23.17 8.21
N LEU A 18 8.84 24.16 7.91
CA LEU A 18 9.48 24.30 6.60
C LEU A 18 10.42 23.13 6.27
N LYS A 19 11.06 22.54 7.28
CA LYS A 19 11.84 21.29 7.08
C LYS A 19 10.96 20.12 6.64
N LEU A 20 9.76 19.97 7.20
CA LEU A 20 8.79 18.94 6.80
C LEU A 20 8.21 19.20 5.41
N ALA A 21 8.14 20.45 4.99
CA ALA A 21 7.63 20.88 3.68
C ALA A 21 8.68 20.88 2.56
N LYS A 22 9.90 20.45 2.82
CA LYS A 22 10.95 20.36 1.78
C LYS A 22 10.49 19.48 0.62
N GLY A 23 10.70 19.98 -0.60
CA GLY A 23 10.30 19.30 -1.82
C GLY A 23 8.85 19.52 -2.25
N TYR A 24 8.06 20.27 -1.50
CA TYR A 24 6.70 20.61 -1.89
C TYR A 24 6.69 21.64 -3.02
N TRP A 25 5.68 21.60 -3.84
CA TRP A 25 5.54 22.44 -5.02
C TRP A 25 5.42 23.94 -4.68
N GLY A 26 6.21 24.77 -5.34
CA GLY A 26 6.10 26.24 -5.32
C GLY A 26 6.23 26.85 -3.91
N ALA A 27 5.33 27.75 -3.57
CA ALA A 27 5.29 28.46 -2.29
C ALA A 27 5.04 27.56 -1.08
N LYS A 28 4.51 26.36 -1.27
CA LYS A 28 4.24 25.38 -0.21
C LYS A 28 5.51 24.86 0.46
N SER A 29 6.67 24.98 -0.17
CA SER A 29 7.98 24.64 0.42
C SER A 29 8.69 25.82 1.06
N LYS A 30 8.31 27.07 0.74
CA LYS A 30 9.06 28.30 1.10
C LYS A 30 8.31 29.21 2.07
N HIS A 31 6.99 29.41 1.88
CA HIS A 31 6.16 30.28 2.71
C HIS A 31 5.52 29.51 3.87
N PHE A 32 5.80 29.94 5.11
CA PHE A 32 5.34 29.23 6.29
C PHE A 32 3.84 28.96 6.33
N LYS A 33 3.01 29.95 5.99
CA LYS A 33 1.53 29.82 6.04
C LYS A 33 1.06 28.69 5.13
N MET A 34 1.49 28.71 3.86
CA MET A 34 1.17 27.69 2.86
C MET A 34 1.78 26.32 3.20
N ALA A 35 3.02 26.32 3.70
CA ALA A 35 3.70 25.11 4.13
C ALA A 35 2.98 24.44 5.30
N ASN A 36 2.53 25.21 6.29
CA ASN A 36 1.84 24.66 7.46
C ASN A 36 0.53 23.96 7.09
N GLU A 37 -0.30 24.58 6.26
CA GLU A 37 -1.54 23.97 5.76
C GLU A 37 -1.28 22.66 5.02
N GLN A 38 -0.28 22.68 4.13
CA GLN A 38 0.08 21.50 3.34
C GLN A 38 0.67 20.38 4.20
N VAL A 39 1.50 20.69 5.20
CA VAL A 39 2.07 19.70 6.11
C VAL A 39 0.99 19.05 6.98
N MET A 40 0.05 19.82 7.50
CA MET A 40 -1.09 19.25 8.24
C MET A 40 -1.85 18.24 7.38
N LYS A 41 -2.15 18.58 6.13
CA LYS A 41 -2.84 17.70 5.20
C LYS A 41 -2.02 16.45 4.84
N SER A 42 -0.72 16.62 4.62
CA SER A 42 0.20 15.51 4.35
C SER A 42 0.27 14.50 5.50
N LEU A 43 0.35 14.99 6.74
CA LEU A 43 0.37 14.12 7.92
C LEU A 43 -0.95 13.35 8.09
N GLN A 44 -2.09 14.02 7.81
CA GLN A 44 -3.39 13.37 7.80
C GLN A 44 -3.47 12.27 6.76
N TYR A 45 -3.04 12.53 5.52
CA TYR A 45 -3.02 11.53 4.46
C TYR A 45 -2.01 10.41 4.72
N ALA A 46 -0.88 10.70 5.34
CA ALA A 46 0.07 9.67 5.75
C ALA A 46 -0.55 8.71 6.78
N TYR A 47 -1.31 9.22 7.75
CA TYR A 47 -2.05 8.41 8.71
C TYR A 47 -3.09 7.51 8.00
N VAL A 48 -3.92 8.10 7.13
CA VAL A 48 -4.93 7.37 6.35
C VAL A 48 -4.26 6.32 5.45
N GLY A 49 -3.20 6.70 4.74
CA GLY A 49 -2.46 5.80 3.84
C GLY A 49 -1.88 4.59 4.55
N ARG A 50 -1.31 4.77 5.75
CA ARG A 50 -0.83 3.63 6.55
C ARG A 50 -1.96 2.67 6.95
N ARG A 51 -3.17 3.15 7.19
CA ARG A 51 -4.35 2.31 7.46
C ARG A 51 -4.88 1.61 6.21
N LEU A 52 -4.85 2.29 5.06
CA LEU A 52 -5.30 1.74 3.78
C LEU A 52 -4.32 0.74 3.17
N LYS A 53 -3.06 0.77 3.56
CA LYS A 53 -1.98 -0.09 3.04
C LYS A 53 -2.37 -1.59 2.96
N LYS A 54 -3.12 -2.08 3.94
CA LYS A 54 -3.62 -3.46 3.96
C LYS A 54 -4.56 -3.75 2.77
N ARG A 55 -5.43 -2.80 2.43
CA ARG A 55 -6.36 -2.92 1.28
C ARG A 55 -5.61 -2.88 -0.04
N ASP A 56 -4.65 -1.96 -0.17
CA ASP A 56 -3.87 -1.75 -1.38
C ASP A 56 -3.04 -2.99 -1.71
N PHE A 57 -2.34 -3.56 -0.72
CA PHE A 57 -1.60 -4.80 -0.93
C PHE A 57 -2.50 -5.99 -1.25
N ARG A 58 -3.67 -6.09 -0.61
CA ARG A 58 -4.60 -7.17 -0.92
C ARG A 58 -5.11 -7.08 -2.37
N GLN A 59 -5.42 -5.88 -2.86
CA GLN A 59 -5.80 -5.68 -4.27
C GLN A 59 -4.68 -6.08 -5.22
N LEU A 60 -3.43 -5.70 -4.92
CA LEU A 60 -2.26 -6.09 -5.69
C LEU A 60 -2.08 -7.62 -5.75
N TRP A 61 -2.21 -8.30 -4.62
CA TRP A 61 -2.12 -9.77 -4.59
C TRP A 61 -3.23 -10.42 -5.41
N ILE A 62 -4.47 -9.96 -5.29
CA ILE A 62 -5.60 -10.47 -6.07
C ILE A 62 -5.35 -10.26 -7.57
N ALA A 63 -4.85 -9.10 -7.98
CA ALA A 63 -4.52 -8.83 -9.37
C ALA A 63 -3.45 -9.80 -9.93
N ARG A 64 -2.38 -10.05 -9.17
CA ARG A 64 -1.31 -11.00 -9.54
C ARG A 64 -1.82 -12.44 -9.65
N ILE A 65 -2.59 -12.91 -8.65
CA ILE A 65 -3.20 -14.23 -8.66
C ILE A 65 -4.16 -14.36 -9.84
N SER A 66 -5.00 -13.35 -10.10
CA SER A 66 -5.95 -13.35 -11.21
C SER A 66 -5.24 -13.46 -12.58
N ALA A 67 -4.13 -12.76 -12.75
CA ALA A 67 -3.31 -12.86 -13.95
C ALA A 67 -2.74 -14.28 -14.11
N GLY A 68 -2.17 -14.87 -13.06
CA GLY A 68 -1.67 -16.25 -13.05
C GLY A 68 -2.76 -17.28 -13.34
N CYS A 69 -3.96 -17.12 -12.78
CA CYS A 69 -5.10 -17.97 -13.05
C CYS A 69 -5.53 -17.91 -14.51
N LYS A 70 -5.60 -16.70 -15.09
CA LYS A 70 -5.95 -16.53 -16.52
C LYS A 70 -4.95 -17.21 -17.45
N MET A 71 -3.66 -17.16 -17.14
CA MET A 71 -2.62 -17.87 -17.91
C MET A 71 -2.82 -19.39 -17.88
N ASN A 72 -3.43 -19.92 -16.81
CA ASN A 72 -3.76 -21.34 -16.65
C ASN A 72 -5.21 -21.69 -17.02
N GLY A 73 -5.93 -20.79 -17.68
CA GLY A 73 -7.31 -21.02 -18.14
C GLY A 73 -8.35 -21.10 -17.00
N MET A 74 -8.13 -20.41 -15.88
CA MET A 74 -9.06 -20.32 -14.74
C MET A 74 -9.40 -18.88 -14.38
N ASN A 75 -10.53 -18.72 -13.69
CA ASN A 75 -10.88 -17.45 -13.03
C ASN A 75 -10.40 -17.46 -11.59
N TYR A 76 -10.16 -16.26 -11.03
CA TYR A 76 -9.76 -16.10 -9.62
C TYR A 76 -10.75 -16.75 -8.64
N SER A 77 -12.06 -16.56 -8.84
CA SER A 77 -13.09 -17.08 -7.93
C SER A 77 -13.15 -18.60 -7.95
N THR A 78 -13.09 -19.22 -9.12
CA THR A 78 -13.07 -20.68 -9.28
C THR A 78 -11.80 -21.28 -8.69
N PHE A 79 -10.63 -20.65 -8.90
CA PHE A 79 -9.37 -21.06 -8.30
C PHE A 79 -9.42 -21.05 -6.76
N MET A 80 -9.88 -19.95 -6.16
CA MET A 80 -10.00 -19.85 -4.70
C MET A 80 -11.00 -20.85 -4.12
N HIS A 81 -12.09 -21.12 -4.83
CA HIS A 81 -13.05 -22.14 -4.45
C HIS A 81 -12.44 -23.55 -4.52
N GLY A 82 -11.76 -23.89 -5.59
CA GLY A 82 -11.05 -25.18 -5.75
C GLY A 82 -10.00 -25.42 -4.67
N LEU A 83 -9.21 -24.39 -4.30
CA LEU A 83 -8.24 -24.48 -3.20
C LEU A 83 -8.95 -24.73 -1.84
N LYS A 84 -10.10 -24.10 -1.62
CA LYS A 84 -10.88 -24.32 -0.40
C LYS A 84 -11.42 -25.77 -0.34
N LEU A 85 -11.88 -26.33 -1.44
CA LEU A 85 -12.33 -27.73 -1.53
C LEU A 85 -11.16 -28.70 -1.33
N ALA A 86 -9.96 -28.31 -1.77
CA ALA A 86 -8.73 -29.09 -1.57
C ALA A 86 -8.14 -28.96 -0.17
N ASN A 87 -8.77 -28.19 0.74
CA ASN A 87 -8.26 -27.87 2.09
C ASN A 87 -6.84 -27.27 2.08
N VAL A 88 -6.52 -26.47 1.06
CA VAL A 88 -5.23 -25.78 0.94
C VAL A 88 -5.33 -24.41 1.60
N GLU A 89 -4.67 -24.22 2.74
CA GLU A 89 -4.63 -22.99 3.52
C GLU A 89 -3.39 -22.15 3.21
N ILE A 90 -3.30 -21.60 1.98
CA ILE A 90 -2.25 -20.67 1.59
C ILE A 90 -2.82 -19.25 1.53
N ASN A 91 -2.14 -18.29 2.16
CA ASN A 91 -2.58 -16.90 2.14
C ASN A 91 -2.32 -16.25 0.77
N ARG A 92 -3.07 -15.16 0.47
CA ARG A 92 -3.00 -14.47 -0.83
C ARG A 92 -1.63 -13.86 -1.13
N LYS A 93 -0.87 -13.49 -0.11
CA LYS A 93 0.48 -12.96 -0.27
C LYS A 93 1.40 -14.03 -0.88
N MET A 94 1.39 -15.23 -0.33
CA MET A 94 2.20 -16.35 -0.83
C MET A 94 1.73 -16.79 -2.22
N LEU A 95 0.42 -16.89 -2.45
CA LEU A 95 -0.11 -17.22 -3.78
C LEU A 95 0.30 -16.18 -4.84
N ALA A 96 0.30 -14.90 -4.48
CA ALA A 96 0.74 -13.84 -5.38
C ALA A 96 2.25 -13.89 -5.67
N GLU A 97 3.04 -14.28 -4.68
CA GLU A 97 4.49 -14.47 -4.82
C GLU A 97 4.79 -15.65 -5.76
N MET A 98 4.12 -16.77 -5.56
CA MET A 98 4.24 -17.96 -6.43
C MET A 98 3.80 -17.64 -7.86
N ALA A 99 2.71 -16.90 -8.06
CA ALA A 99 2.23 -16.53 -9.40
C ALA A 99 3.25 -15.71 -10.21
N VAL A 100 4.15 -14.98 -9.56
CA VAL A 100 5.18 -14.16 -10.19
C VAL A 100 6.50 -14.92 -10.32
N ASN A 101 6.99 -15.47 -9.22
CA ASN A 101 8.36 -16.00 -9.09
C ASN A 101 8.44 -17.51 -9.29
N ASP A 102 7.39 -18.27 -8.96
CA ASP A 102 7.34 -19.72 -9.11
C ASP A 102 6.08 -20.17 -9.85
N LYS A 103 6.11 -19.97 -11.16
CA LYS A 103 4.99 -20.31 -12.05
C LYS A 103 4.71 -21.81 -12.09
N ALA A 104 5.73 -22.66 -11.90
CA ALA A 104 5.57 -24.11 -11.92
C ALA A 104 4.73 -24.58 -10.71
N ALA A 105 5.07 -24.15 -9.52
CA ALA A 105 4.30 -24.46 -8.30
C ALA A 105 2.88 -23.86 -8.38
N PHE A 106 2.72 -22.65 -8.94
CA PHE A 106 1.40 -22.06 -9.13
C PHE A 106 0.54 -22.87 -10.12
N THR A 107 1.12 -23.39 -11.19
CA THR A 107 0.41 -24.26 -12.16
C THR A 107 -0.06 -25.55 -11.49
N GLN A 108 0.76 -26.20 -10.66
CA GLN A 108 0.36 -27.38 -9.90
C GLN A 108 -0.85 -27.08 -8.98
N LEU A 109 -0.87 -25.92 -8.33
CA LEU A 109 -2.02 -25.48 -7.52
C LEU A 109 -3.28 -25.27 -8.37
N THR A 110 -3.14 -24.74 -9.58
CA THR A 110 -4.29 -24.58 -10.49
C THR A 110 -4.83 -25.91 -10.99
N GLU A 111 -3.98 -26.88 -11.27
CA GLU A 111 -4.39 -28.24 -11.65
C GLU A 111 -5.10 -28.96 -10.52
N LEU A 112 -4.55 -28.86 -9.30
CA LEU A 112 -5.19 -29.40 -8.09
C LEU A 112 -6.58 -28.77 -7.87
N ALA A 113 -6.70 -27.45 -8.05
CA ALA A 113 -7.98 -26.76 -7.92
C ALA A 113 -8.97 -27.20 -8.99
N LYS A 114 -8.55 -27.40 -10.24
CA LYS A 114 -9.38 -27.93 -11.33
C LYS A 114 -9.89 -29.35 -11.03
N GLY A 115 -9.02 -30.22 -10.53
CA GLY A 115 -9.37 -31.60 -10.19
C GLY A 115 -10.39 -31.73 -9.05
N LYS A 116 -10.52 -30.70 -8.21
CA LYS A 116 -11.53 -30.67 -7.13
C LYS A 116 -12.85 -30.02 -7.55
N LEU A 117 -12.89 -29.36 -8.70
CA LEU A 117 -14.09 -28.73 -9.25
C LEU A 117 -14.79 -29.60 -10.29
N ALA A 118 -14.09 -30.58 -10.82
CA ALA A 118 -14.64 -31.62 -11.70
C ALA A 118 -15.38 -32.67 -10.88
#